data_2167ace4bd579df8b67d5ad388f65565
#
_entry.id   2167ace4bd579df8b67d5ad388f65565
#
_cell.length_a   1.000
_cell.length_b   1.000
_cell.length_c   1.000
_cell.angle_alpha   90.00
_cell.angle_beta   90.00
_cell.angle_gamma   90.00
#
_symmetry.space_group_name_H-M   'P 1'
#
loop_
_entity.id
_entity.type
_entity.pdbx_description
1 polymer ?
#
loop_
_entity_poly.entity_id
_entity_poly.type
_entity_poly.pdbx_seq_one_letter_code
_entity_poly.pdbx_strand_id
1 'polypeptide(L)'
;MNATGNDPQAIARLIDRVNASSISSIGSVVTRIIAVINDPDATAKELVEIILTDPPLAANVLRLVNSAYCAPRNKIADIQQAVIFIGFEALKELALNQKVCEIFKRGLKVNGYSRERLWKHSVAVALFSKMI
;
A
#
# COMPACT_ATOMS: atom_id res chain seq x y z
N MET A 1 -33.05 14.66 25.73
CA MET A 1 -31.60 14.63 25.50
C MET A 1 -31.15 13.20 25.27
N ASN A 2 -31.39 12.69 24.12
CA ASN A 2 -30.91 11.35 23.76
C ASN A 2 -29.82 11.48 22.73
N ALA A 3 -28.55 11.50 23.19
CA ALA A 3 -27.37 11.30 22.37
C ALA A 3 -27.22 9.82 22.08
N THR A 4 -28.20 9.22 21.45
CA THR A 4 -28.05 7.90 20.83
C THR A 4 -27.51 8.12 19.44
N GLY A 5 -26.22 7.92 19.31
CA GLY A 5 -25.44 8.06 18.08
C GLY A 5 -25.80 7.05 16.98
N ASN A 6 -27.07 6.88 16.70
CA ASN A 6 -27.57 6.01 15.65
C ASN A 6 -28.48 6.79 14.70
N ASP A 7 -28.05 8.01 14.31
CA ASP A 7 -28.69 8.71 13.21
C ASP A 7 -28.23 8.07 11.88
N PRO A 8 -29.12 7.36 11.14
CA PRO A 8 -28.79 6.74 9.87
C PRO A 8 -28.22 7.74 8.86
N GLN A 9 -28.63 9.01 8.97
CA GLN A 9 -28.12 10.08 8.09
C GLN A 9 -26.71 10.51 8.49
N ALA A 10 -26.37 10.51 9.79
CA ALA A 10 -25.02 10.79 10.24
C ALA A 10 -24.05 9.66 9.82
N ILE A 11 -24.49 8.42 9.90
CA ILE A 11 -23.72 7.25 9.42
C ILE A 11 -23.53 7.31 7.91
N ALA A 12 -24.58 7.61 7.13
CA ALA A 12 -24.49 7.77 5.69
C ALA A 12 -23.52 8.90 5.29
N ARG A 13 -23.57 10.05 5.97
CA ARG A 13 -22.62 11.16 5.75
C ARG A 13 -21.19 10.81 6.13
N LEU A 14 -20.99 10.01 7.17
CA LEU A 14 -19.66 9.51 7.55
C LEU A 14 -19.14 8.52 6.50
N ILE A 15 -19.98 7.63 6.00
CA ILE A 15 -19.65 6.69 4.93
C ILE A 15 -19.30 7.45 3.64
N ASP A 16 -20.09 8.47 3.27
CA ASP A 16 -19.82 9.31 2.10
C ASP A 16 -18.53 10.11 2.27
N ARG A 17 -18.24 10.65 3.45
CA ARG A 17 -16.96 11.34 3.74
C ARG A 17 -15.78 10.38 3.73
N VAL A 18 -15.94 9.18 4.24
CA VAL A 18 -14.91 8.13 4.21
C VAL A 18 -14.67 7.64 2.77
N ASN A 19 -15.73 7.50 1.97
CA ASN A 19 -15.64 7.10 0.57
C ASN A 19 -15.12 8.22 -0.34
N ALA A 20 -15.44 9.49 -0.03
CA ALA A 20 -15.00 10.65 -0.79
C ALA A 20 -13.55 11.07 -0.47
N SER A 21 -13.03 10.72 0.71
CA SER A 21 -11.67 11.09 1.12
C SER A 21 -10.69 9.96 0.89
N SER A 22 -9.76 10.14 -0.02
CA SER A 22 -8.47 9.39 -0.20
C SER A 22 -8.50 7.85 -0.20
N ILE A 23 -9.51 7.17 0.34
CA ILE A 23 -9.64 5.70 0.29
C ILE A 23 -9.93 5.26 -1.15
N SER A 24 -10.68 6.03 -1.92
CA SER A 24 -10.99 5.68 -3.30
C SER A 24 -9.75 5.73 -4.21
N SER A 25 -8.84 6.67 -4.00
CA SER A 25 -7.60 6.75 -4.77
C SER A 25 -6.60 5.64 -4.39
N ILE A 26 -6.50 5.30 -3.10
CA ILE A 26 -5.67 4.19 -2.63
C ILE A 26 -6.22 2.88 -3.16
N GLY A 27 -7.54 2.67 -3.12
CA GLY A 27 -8.20 1.48 -3.65
C GLY A 27 -7.96 1.29 -5.15
N SER A 28 -7.98 2.37 -5.93
CA SER A 28 -7.76 2.30 -7.38
C SER A 28 -6.34 1.87 -7.74
N VAL A 29 -5.32 2.39 -7.05
CA VAL A 29 -3.92 2.01 -7.28
C VAL A 29 -3.66 0.55 -6.88
N VAL A 30 -4.18 0.11 -5.72
CA VAL A 30 -4.08 -1.30 -5.28
C VAL A 30 -4.73 -2.24 -6.29
N THR A 31 -5.94 -1.92 -6.76
CA THR A 31 -6.65 -2.74 -7.76
C THR A 31 -5.86 -2.86 -9.06
N ARG A 32 -5.26 -1.77 -9.53
CA ARG A 32 -4.42 -1.78 -10.73
C ARG A 32 -3.14 -2.61 -10.54
N ILE A 33 -2.48 -2.50 -9.39
CA ILE A 33 -1.29 -3.33 -9.08
C ILE A 33 -1.68 -4.81 -9.03
N ILE A 34 -2.80 -5.16 -8.39
CA ILE A 34 -3.28 -6.54 -8.34
C ILE A 34 -3.63 -7.06 -9.74
N ALA A 35 -4.22 -6.24 -10.59
CA ALA A 35 -4.49 -6.60 -11.99
C ALA A 35 -3.20 -6.97 -12.73
N VAL A 36 -2.15 -6.16 -12.60
CA VAL A 36 -0.81 -6.44 -13.18
C VAL A 36 -0.19 -7.71 -12.59
N ILE A 37 -0.37 -7.98 -11.29
CA ILE A 37 0.16 -9.19 -10.64
C ILE A 37 -0.51 -10.44 -11.21
N ASN A 38 -1.81 -10.39 -11.49
CA ASN A 38 -2.60 -11.52 -11.98
C ASN A 38 -2.56 -11.70 -13.50
N ASP A 39 -1.98 -10.75 -14.22
CA ASP A 39 -1.88 -10.80 -15.68
C ASP A 39 -0.52 -11.40 -16.09
N PRO A 40 -0.49 -12.59 -16.70
CA PRO A 40 0.76 -13.21 -17.13
C PRO A 40 1.45 -12.45 -18.28
N ASP A 41 0.70 -11.63 -19.02
CA ASP A 41 1.22 -10.83 -20.14
C ASP A 41 1.58 -9.38 -19.71
N ALA A 42 1.39 -9.06 -18.43
CA ALA A 42 1.69 -7.72 -17.90
C ALA A 42 3.16 -7.36 -18.05
N THR A 43 3.41 -6.11 -18.39
CA THR A 43 4.74 -5.58 -18.65
C THR A 43 5.26 -4.74 -17.47
N ALA A 44 6.58 -4.69 -17.33
CA ALA A 44 7.23 -3.80 -16.38
C ALA A 44 6.86 -2.32 -16.60
N LYS A 45 6.62 -1.92 -17.84
CA LYS A 45 6.19 -0.56 -18.21
C LYS A 45 4.85 -0.20 -17.59
N GLU A 46 3.87 -1.10 -17.64
CA GLU A 46 2.54 -0.88 -17.03
C GLU A 46 2.65 -0.68 -15.52
N LEU A 47 3.45 -1.48 -14.85
CA LEU A 47 3.68 -1.34 -13.42
C LEU A 47 4.37 0.00 -13.08
N VAL A 48 5.37 0.40 -13.85
CA VAL A 48 6.07 1.68 -13.69
C VAL A 48 5.07 2.84 -13.83
N GLU A 49 4.22 2.82 -14.87
CA GLU A 49 3.20 3.84 -15.09
C GLU A 49 2.23 3.93 -13.89
N ILE A 50 1.79 2.78 -13.36
CA ILE A 50 0.92 2.76 -12.16
C ILE A 50 1.62 3.38 -10.96
N ILE A 51 2.86 3.00 -10.68
CA ILE A 51 3.64 3.54 -9.55
C ILE A 51 3.84 5.05 -9.69
N LEU A 52 4.10 5.55 -10.90
CA LEU A 52 4.31 6.97 -11.16
C LEU A 52 3.02 7.81 -11.03
N THR A 53 1.83 7.20 -11.09
CA THR A 53 0.58 7.92 -10.79
C THR A 53 0.40 8.26 -9.31
N ASP A 54 1.25 7.72 -8.44
CA ASP A 54 1.20 7.89 -6.99
C ASP A 54 2.58 8.32 -6.46
N PRO A 55 2.88 9.62 -6.37
CA PRO A 55 4.18 10.12 -5.94
C PRO A 55 4.65 9.60 -4.57
N PRO A 56 3.80 9.50 -3.53
CA PRO A 56 4.19 8.87 -2.27
C PRO A 56 4.61 7.40 -2.41
N LEU A 57 3.94 6.63 -3.25
CA LEU A 57 4.31 5.25 -3.54
C LEU A 57 5.67 5.19 -4.23
N ALA A 58 5.88 5.99 -5.27
CA ALA A 58 7.16 6.06 -6.00
C ALA A 58 8.32 6.42 -5.06
N ALA A 59 8.15 7.43 -4.20
CA ALA A 59 9.15 7.83 -3.22
C ALA A 59 9.47 6.72 -2.21
N ASN A 60 8.46 6.01 -1.71
CA ASN A 60 8.65 4.89 -0.78
C ASN A 60 9.36 3.70 -1.44
N VAL A 61 9.00 3.37 -2.68
CA VAL A 61 9.66 2.31 -3.46
C VAL A 61 11.14 2.66 -3.65
N LEU A 62 11.46 3.88 -4.10
CA LEU A 62 12.86 4.31 -4.29
C LEU A 62 13.64 4.31 -2.98
N ARG A 63 13.04 4.71 -1.87
CA ARG A 63 13.68 4.66 -0.55
C ARG A 63 14.04 3.23 -0.15
N LEU A 64 13.16 2.26 -0.41
CA LEU A 64 13.41 0.86 -0.06
C LEU A 64 14.46 0.23 -0.97
N VAL A 65 14.41 0.50 -2.27
CA VAL A 65 15.41 0.01 -3.23
C VAL A 65 16.80 0.57 -2.93
N ASN A 66 16.89 1.80 -2.41
CA ASN A 66 18.16 2.41 -1.98
C ASN A 66 18.54 2.08 -0.53
N SER A 67 17.76 1.28 0.18
CA SER A 67 18.07 0.91 1.55
C SER A 67 19.30 0.02 1.66
N ALA A 68 19.86 -0.08 2.87
CA ALA A 68 20.98 -0.97 3.15
C ALA A 68 20.69 -2.45 2.85
N TYR A 69 19.41 -2.83 2.83
CA TYR A 69 19.01 -4.20 2.48
C TYR A 69 19.24 -4.53 0.99
N CYS A 70 18.89 -3.61 0.10
CA CYS A 70 19.13 -3.77 -1.35
C CYS A 70 20.56 -3.36 -1.76
N ALA A 71 21.15 -2.42 -1.04
CA ALA A 71 22.54 -1.94 -1.16
C ALA A 71 23.03 -1.75 -2.61
N PRO A 72 22.34 -0.95 -3.45
CA PRO A 72 22.80 -0.70 -4.81
C PRO A 72 24.16 0.04 -4.80
N ARG A 73 25.06 -0.29 -5.75
CA ARG A 73 26.37 0.39 -5.87
C ARG A 73 26.22 1.90 -6.12
N ASN A 74 25.24 2.27 -6.93
CA ASN A 74 24.90 3.66 -7.23
C ASN A 74 23.45 3.92 -6.80
N LYS A 75 23.18 5.16 -6.38
CA LYS A 75 21.82 5.56 -6.02
C LYS A 75 20.87 5.42 -7.21
N ILE A 76 19.79 4.70 -6.99
CA ILE A 76 18.71 4.52 -7.97
C ILE A 76 17.81 5.75 -7.89
N ALA A 77 17.70 6.47 -9.01
CA ALA A 77 17.04 7.77 -9.06
C ALA A 77 15.58 7.70 -9.54
N ASP A 78 15.21 6.67 -10.29
CA ASP A 78 13.88 6.51 -10.86
C ASP A 78 13.37 5.06 -10.80
N ILE A 79 12.06 4.89 -11.03
CA ILE A 79 11.39 3.59 -10.95
C ILE A 79 11.82 2.66 -12.09
N GLN A 80 12.20 3.18 -13.25
CA GLN A 80 12.68 2.35 -14.37
C GLN A 80 14.01 1.69 -14.00
N GLN A 81 14.92 2.45 -13.38
CA GLN A 81 16.17 1.88 -12.86
C GLN A 81 15.91 0.87 -11.74
N ALA A 82 14.90 1.12 -10.90
CA ALA A 82 14.49 0.18 -9.86
C ALA A 82 14.06 -1.18 -10.46
N VAL A 83 13.25 -1.18 -11.53
CA VAL A 83 12.85 -2.41 -12.23
C VAL A 83 14.07 -3.19 -12.74
N ILE A 84 15.03 -2.49 -13.32
CA ILE A 84 16.25 -3.13 -13.86
C ILE A 84 17.09 -3.74 -12.73
N PHE A 85 17.15 -3.06 -11.58
CA PHE A 85 17.97 -3.47 -10.45
C PHE A 85 17.39 -4.65 -9.66
N ILE A 86 16.10 -4.56 -9.25
CA ILE A 86 15.48 -5.59 -8.41
C ILE A 86 14.63 -6.60 -9.18
N GLY A 87 14.31 -6.31 -10.44
CA GLY A 87 13.46 -7.12 -11.28
C GLY A 87 11.95 -6.82 -11.12
N PHE A 88 11.19 -7.27 -12.12
CA PHE A 88 9.76 -6.99 -12.23
C PHE A 88 8.95 -7.63 -11.08
N GLU A 89 9.22 -8.90 -10.76
CA GLU A 89 8.50 -9.62 -9.69
C GLU A 89 8.70 -8.97 -8.32
N ALA A 90 9.94 -8.66 -7.98
CA ALA A 90 10.25 -7.99 -6.72
C ALA A 90 9.63 -6.59 -6.63
N LEU A 91 9.57 -5.86 -7.74
CA LEU A 91 8.93 -4.55 -7.77
C LEU A 91 7.41 -4.65 -7.58
N LYS A 92 6.74 -5.65 -8.17
CA LYS A 92 5.31 -5.92 -7.95
C LYS A 92 5.01 -6.13 -6.47
N GLU A 93 5.75 -7.02 -5.82
CA GLU A 93 5.59 -7.31 -4.39
C GLU A 93 5.85 -6.07 -3.54
N LEU A 94 6.91 -5.33 -3.84
CA LEU A 94 7.29 -4.13 -3.10
C LEU A 94 6.21 -3.04 -3.19
N ALA A 95 5.70 -2.77 -4.38
CA ALA A 95 4.66 -1.77 -4.62
C ALA A 95 3.35 -2.14 -3.91
N LEU A 96 2.93 -3.40 -4.00
CA LEU A 96 1.74 -3.88 -3.30
C LEU A 96 1.89 -3.76 -1.78
N ASN A 97 3.01 -4.23 -1.23
CA ASN A 97 3.29 -4.16 0.20
C ASN A 97 3.28 -2.71 0.72
N GLN A 98 3.87 -1.77 -0.03
CA GLN A 98 3.87 -0.37 0.35
C GLN A 98 2.46 0.22 0.41
N LYS A 99 1.61 -0.09 -0.57
CA LYS A 99 0.22 0.37 -0.58
C LYS A 99 -0.62 -0.27 0.52
N VAL A 100 -0.47 -1.54 0.77
CA VAL A 100 -1.16 -2.22 1.88
C VAL A 100 -0.74 -1.61 3.22
N CYS A 101 0.56 -1.39 3.44
CA CYS A 101 1.05 -0.72 4.66
C CYS A 101 0.46 0.69 4.82
N GLU A 102 0.33 1.45 3.74
CA GLU A 102 -0.26 2.80 3.76
C GLU A 102 -1.72 2.77 4.22
N ILE A 103 -2.52 1.82 3.74
CA ILE A 103 -3.92 1.62 4.15
C ILE A 103 -4.01 1.40 5.67
N PHE A 104 -3.13 0.58 6.23
CA PHE A 104 -3.11 0.30 7.66
C PHE A 104 -2.60 1.46 8.51
N LYS A 105 -1.67 2.27 8.00
CA LYS A 105 -1.15 3.46 8.70
C LYS A 105 -2.18 4.59 8.80
N ARG A 106 -3.00 4.77 7.77
CA ARG A 106 -4.03 5.84 7.72
C ARG A 106 -5.30 5.53 8.49
N GLY A 107 -5.37 4.40 9.19
CA GLY A 107 -6.56 3.97 9.91
C GLY A 107 -6.92 4.86 11.08
N LEU A 108 -8.21 5.25 11.18
CA LEU A 108 -8.79 5.87 12.36
C LEU A 108 -8.69 4.91 13.55
N LYS A 109 -8.29 5.44 14.70
CA LYS A 109 -8.43 4.73 15.97
C LYS A 109 -9.90 4.70 16.33
N VAL A 110 -10.49 3.52 16.38
CA VAL A 110 -11.87 3.32 16.83
C VAL A 110 -11.84 2.52 18.13
N ASN A 111 -12.35 3.09 19.21
CA ASN A 111 -12.47 2.43 20.53
C ASN A 111 -11.18 1.75 21.02
N GLY A 112 -10.02 2.41 20.87
CA GLY A 112 -8.74 1.85 21.28
C GLY A 112 -8.15 0.84 20.32
N TYR A 113 -8.83 0.51 19.23
CA TYR A 113 -8.36 -0.37 18.20
C TYR A 113 -7.51 0.38 17.17
N SER A 114 -6.30 -0.08 16.94
CA SER A 114 -5.38 0.50 15.98
C SER A 114 -5.13 -0.48 14.82
N ARG A 115 -5.42 -0.05 13.58
CA ARG A 115 -5.10 -0.83 12.38
C ARG A 115 -3.60 -1.14 12.29
N GLU A 116 -2.75 -0.22 12.73
CA GLU A 116 -1.31 -0.42 12.77
C GLU A 116 -0.91 -1.59 13.69
N ARG A 117 -1.54 -1.69 14.86
CA ARG A 117 -1.31 -2.82 15.78
C ARG A 117 -1.75 -4.14 15.18
N LEU A 118 -2.90 -4.16 14.49
CA LEU A 118 -3.38 -5.34 13.75
C LEU A 118 -2.38 -5.75 12.69
N TRP A 119 -1.90 -4.79 11.89
CA TRP A 119 -0.90 -5.05 10.86
C TRP A 119 0.38 -5.64 11.44
N LYS A 120 0.94 -5.01 12.47
CA LYS A 120 2.13 -5.52 13.17
C LYS A 120 1.94 -6.93 13.71
N HIS A 121 0.76 -7.20 14.31
CA HIS A 121 0.40 -8.53 14.79
C HIS A 121 0.34 -9.55 13.65
N SER A 122 -0.32 -9.22 12.55
CA SER A 122 -0.45 -10.11 11.38
C SER A 122 0.91 -10.43 10.76
N VAL A 123 1.79 -9.44 10.64
CA VAL A 123 3.16 -9.64 10.15
C VAL A 123 3.96 -10.54 11.10
N ALA A 124 3.86 -10.30 12.41
CA ALA A 124 4.54 -11.13 13.41
C ALA A 124 4.07 -12.59 13.33
N VAL A 125 2.76 -12.83 13.24
CA VAL A 125 2.19 -14.18 13.09
C VAL A 125 2.68 -14.84 11.80
N ALA A 126 2.70 -14.12 10.67
CA ALA A 126 3.19 -14.66 9.41
C ALA A 126 4.67 -15.04 9.46
N LEU A 127 5.51 -14.21 10.10
CA LEU A 127 6.93 -14.49 10.28
C LEU A 127 7.16 -15.72 11.17
N PHE A 128 6.46 -15.81 12.31
CA PHE A 128 6.56 -16.97 13.19
C PHE A 128 6.06 -18.26 12.52
N SER A 129 4.98 -18.18 11.74
CA SER A 129 4.47 -19.33 10.97
C SER A 129 5.46 -19.84 9.94
N LYS A 130 6.27 -18.95 9.35
CA LYS A 130 7.30 -19.32 8.38
C LYS A 130 8.53 -19.99 9.04
N MET A 131 8.76 -19.73 10.35
CA MET A 131 9.88 -20.28 11.09
C MET A 131 9.61 -21.71 11.63
N ILE A 132 8.38 -22.13 11.66
CA ILE A 132 7.96 -23.48 12.07
C ILE A 132 7.92 -24.41 10.85
#